data_095341f7f3aaf8b32b492b577d274993
#
_entry.id   095341f7f3aaf8b32b492b577d274993
#
_cell.length_a   1.000
_cell.length_b   1.000
_cell.length_c   1.000
_cell.angle_alpha   90.00
_cell.angle_beta   90.00
_cell.angle_gamma   90.00
#
_symmetry.space_group_name_H-M   'P 1'
#
loop_
_entity.id
_entity.type
_entity.pdbx_description
1 polymer ?
#
loop_
_entity_poly.entity_id
_entity_poly.type
_entity_poly.pdbx_seq_one_letter_code
_entity_poly.pdbx_strand_id
1 'polypeptide(L)'
;MAETLKTRLGSLELKNPILSASGTFGYGKEVESFVDPSVYGGIVGKSISLEPRKGNPLPRTWETASGMLNSIGLQNPGIDAFISDPSYLPRMSAYDTRVVVNLVGDTVDEYVEMARRLDSEAAVDALELNISCPNCPLGGMEFGIDPEATRRLVEAVRENFSRTIIAKLTPNVTDVVPIARAAEAGGADALSLVNTYVAMAVDWRQRRPRQSFSHQAKRKNAPWQSGFLSRSRHEQNPQSNGYPRGNARQFTGCIHRSQ
;
A
#
# COMPACT_ATOMS: atom_id res chain seq x y z
N MET A 1 21.42 1.73 29.86
CA MET A 1 20.12 1.07 29.60
C MET A 1 19.87 1.18 28.10
N ALA A 2 19.67 0.07 27.41
CA ALA A 2 19.29 0.12 26.00
C ALA A 2 17.93 0.81 25.89
N GLU A 3 17.86 1.88 25.10
CA GLU A 3 16.63 2.60 24.83
C GLU A 3 15.67 1.65 24.11
N THR A 4 14.48 1.43 24.64
CA THR A 4 13.51 0.53 24.00
C THR A 4 12.93 1.22 22.77
N LEU A 5 13.01 0.58 21.61
CA LEU A 5 12.40 1.05 20.35
C LEU A 5 10.92 0.68 20.23
N LYS A 6 10.32 0.13 21.29
CA LYS A 6 8.90 -0.23 21.29
C LYS A 6 8.04 0.99 21.01
N THR A 7 7.06 0.81 20.14
CA THR A 7 6.09 1.86 19.78
C THR A 7 4.70 1.25 19.60
N ARG A 8 3.69 2.11 19.44
CA ARG A 8 2.30 1.69 19.23
C ARG A 8 1.71 2.36 18.01
N LEU A 9 0.84 1.63 17.32
CA LEU A 9 0.08 2.09 16.18
C LEU A 9 -1.40 1.71 16.43
N GLY A 10 -2.21 2.66 16.92
CA GLY A 10 -3.51 2.32 17.49
C GLY A 10 -3.36 1.38 18.71
N SER A 11 -4.03 0.24 18.68
CA SER A 11 -3.88 -0.82 19.67
C SER A 11 -2.69 -1.76 19.39
N LEU A 12 -2.09 -1.70 18.22
CA LEU A 12 -1.00 -2.57 17.78
C LEU A 12 0.32 -2.19 18.44
N GLU A 13 0.89 -3.06 19.25
CA GLU A 13 2.21 -2.92 19.84
C GLU A 13 3.29 -3.46 18.90
N LEU A 14 4.28 -2.62 18.58
CA LEU A 14 5.41 -2.94 17.71
C LEU A 14 6.70 -2.96 18.54
N LYS A 15 7.57 -3.95 18.31
CA LYS A 15 8.88 -4.02 18.98
C LYS A 15 9.84 -2.92 18.55
N ASN A 16 9.63 -2.33 17.38
CA ASN A 16 10.31 -1.15 16.85
C ASN A 16 9.41 -0.45 15.81
N PRO A 17 9.69 0.81 15.43
CA PRO A 17 8.82 1.59 14.55
C PRO A 17 8.97 1.26 13.05
N ILE A 18 9.74 0.26 12.68
CA ILE A 18 10.02 -0.06 11.27
C ILE A 18 9.02 -1.10 10.77
N LEU A 19 8.30 -0.74 9.71
CA LEU A 19 7.39 -1.64 8.99
C LEU A 19 7.88 -1.80 7.55
N SER A 20 7.66 -2.98 6.97
CA SER A 20 7.81 -3.12 5.52
C SER A 20 6.69 -2.35 4.79
N ALA A 21 6.87 -2.10 3.49
CA ALA A 21 5.82 -1.46 2.70
C ALA A 21 5.17 -2.47 1.76
N SER A 22 3.83 -2.47 1.73
CA SER A 22 3.06 -3.34 0.82
C SER A 22 3.50 -3.17 -0.63
N GLY A 23 3.68 -4.29 -1.31
CA GLY A 23 4.11 -4.35 -2.71
C GLY A 23 5.62 -4.28 -2.94
N THR A 24 6.44 -4.06 -1.89
CA THR A 24 7.91 -4.02 -1.99
C THR A 24 8.60 -5.19 -1.27
N PHE A 25 7.86 -5.92 -0.46
CA PHE A 25 8.39 -6.96 0.44
C PHE A 25 7.80 -8.36 0.17
N GLY A 26 6.86 -8.47 -0.78
CA GLY A 26 6.12 -9.72 -1.02
C GLY A 26 5.30 -10.12 0.20
N TYR A 27 5.45 -11.37 0.62
CA TYR A 27 4.86 -11.92 1.86
C TYR A 27 5.95 -12.32 2.87
N GLY A 28 7.17 -11.76 2.72
CA GLY A 28 8.32 -12.03 3.57
C GLY A 28 9.26 -13.08 2.98
N LYS A 29 8.74 -14.17 2.43
CA LYS A 29 9.51 -15.25 1.82
C LYS A 29 10.50 -14.77 0.73
N GLU A 30 10.09 -13.78 -0.05
CA GLU A 30 10.86 -13.26 -1.18
C GLU A 30 12.15 -12.53 -0.76
N VAL A 31 12.24 -12.14 0.49
CA VAL A 31 13.37 -11.36 1.02
C VAL A 31 14.22 -12.11 2.05
N GLU A 32 13.82 -13.30 2.47
CA GLU A 32 14.51 -14.09 3.52
C GLU A 32 16.00 -14.32 3.24
N SER A 33 16.39 -14.40 1.96
CA SER A 33 17.81 -14.57 1.60
C SER A 33 18.64 -13.30 1.80
N PHE A 34 18.02 -12.14 2.02
CA PHE A 34 18.68 -10.85 2.17
C PHE A 34 18.54 -10.28 3.57
N VAL A 35 17.41 -10.50 4.21
CA VAL A 35 17.10 -9.98 5.55
C VAL A 35 16.13 -10.91 6.26
N ASP A 36 16.37 -11.14 7.56
CA ASP A 36 15.37 -11.81 8.40
C ASP A 36 14.17 -10.91 8.60
N PRO A 37 12.95 -11.30 8.14
CA PRO A 37 11.76 -10.52 8.35
C PRO A 37 11.44 -10.21 9.83
N SER A 38 11.95 -11.04 10.74
CA SER A 38 11.77 -10.84 12.18
C SER A 38 12.47 -9.59 12.74
N VAL A 39 13.34 -8.90 11.98
CA VAL A 39 13.97 -7.66 12.47
C VAL A 39 13.00 -6.47 12.45
N TYR A 40 11.93 -6.54 11.68
CA TYR A 40 10.93 -5.48 11.58
C TYR A 40 9.95 -5.49 12.76
N GLY A 41 9.40 -4.33 13.09
CA GLY A 41 8.28 -4.21 14.03
C GLY A 41 6.99 -4.79 13.49
N GLY A 42 6.82 -4.76 12.15
CA GLY A 42 5.70 -5.39 11.45
C GLY A 42 5.98 -5.59 9.97
N ILE A 43 5.39 -6.63 9.40
CA ILE A 43 5.41 -6.92 7.97
C ILE A 43 4.06 -6.54 7.38
N VAL A 44 4.07 -5.59 6.43
CA VAL A 44 2.91 -5.31 5.59
C VAL A 44 3.04 -6.12 4.32
N GLY A 45 2.22 -7.16 4.18
CA GLY A 45 2.21 -8.03 3.01
C GLY A 45 1.74 -7.32 1.74
N LYS A 46 1.97 -7.97 0.60
CA LYS A 46 1.39 -7.51 -0.67
C LYS A 46 -0.14 -7.54 -0.60
N SER A 47 -0.78 -6.57 -1.26
CA SER A 47 -2.25 -6.48 -1.30
C SER A 47 -2.89 -7.79 -1.75
N ILE A 48 -3.93 -8.20 -1.04
CA ILE A 48 -4.81 -9.31 -1.42
C ILE A 48 -6.20 -8.80 -1.79
N SER A 49 -6.87 -9.48 -2.68
CA SER A 49 -8.25 -9.26 -3.08
C SER A 49 -9.10 -10.50 -2.79
N LEU A 50 -10.42 -10.35 -2.84
CA LEU A 50 -11.33 -11.47 -2.61
C LEU A 50 -11.02 -12.61 -3.58
N GLU A 51 -10.99 -12.31 -4.88
CA GLU A 51 -10.62 -13.25 -5.93
C GLU A 51 -9.15 -13.08 -6.34
N PRO A 52 -8.48 -14.15 -6.84
CA PRO A 52 -7.10 -14.06 -7.31
C PRO A 52 -6.97 -13.18 -8.55
N ARG A 53 -5.88 -12.41 -8.62
CA ARG A 53 -5.56 -11.54 -9.77
C ARG A 53 -4.23 -11.94 -10.41
N LYS A 54 -4.24 -12.23 -11.70
CA LYS A 54 -3.04 -12.61 -12.47
C LYS A 54 -2.06 -11.45 -12.66
N GLY A 55 -2.54 -10.22 -12.56
CA GLY A 55 -1.75 -9.03 -12.89
C GLY A 55 -1.54 -8.84 -14.39
N ASN A 56 -0.68 -7.88 -14.73
CA ASN A 56 -0.36 -7.52 -16.11
C ASN A 56 0.78 -8.39 -16.67
N PRO A 57 0.86 -8.57 -18.02
CA PRO A 57 1.98 -9.25 -18.65
C PRO A 57 3.29 -8.46 -18.52
N LEU A 58 4.42 -9.14 -18.68
CA LEU A 58 5.75 -8.55 -18.76
C LEU A 58 5.98 -7.81 -20.10
N PRO A 59 6.86 -6.76 -20.11
CA PRO A 59 7.54 -6.10 -19.01
C PRO A 59 6.58 -5.16 -18.25
N ARG A 60 6.59 -5.22 -16.92
CA ARG A 60 5.67 -4.45 -16.07
C ARG A 60 6.38 -3.58 -15.02
N THR A 61 7.69 -3.51 -15.12
CA THR A 61 8.53 -2.58 -14.35
C THR A 61 9.48 -1.87 -15.29
N TRP A 62 9.87 -0.64 -14.96
CA TRP A 62 10.81 0.16 -15.71
C TRP A 62 11.56 1.11 -14.80
N GLU A 63 12.89 1.08 -14.86
CA GLU A 63 13.74 2.03 -14.13
C GLU A 63 13.74 3.39 -14.83
N THR A 64 13.81 4.45 -14.01
CA THR A 64 13.96 5.83 -14.45
C THR A 64 15.17 6.44 -13.74
N ALA A 65 15.64 7.62 -14.19
CA ALA A 65 16.76 8.30 -13.56
C ALA A 65 16.58 8.60 -12.06
N SER A 66 15.34 8.63 -11.56
CA SER A 66 15.01 9.01 -10.18
C SER A 66 14.08 8.03 -9.47
N GLY A 67 13.89 6.83 -10.01
CA GLY A 67 13.03 5.83 -9.38
C GLY A 67 12.60 4.71 -10.32
N MET A 68 11.51 4.05 -9.99
CA MET A 68 10.97 2.92 -10.73
C MET A 68 9.49 3.13 -11.05
N LEU A 69 9.09 2.80 -12.26
CA LEU A 69 7.70 2.67 -12.67
C LEU A 69 7.27 1.21 -12.61
N ASN A 70 6.02 0.97 -12.22
CA ASN A 70 5.43 -0.36 -12.30
C ASN A 70 4.01 -0.32 -12.87
N SER A 71 3.60 -1.44 -13.42
CA SER A 71 2.24 -1.73 -13.84
C SER A 71 1.90 -3.18 -13.50
N ILE A 72 2.14 -3.57 -12.26
CA ILE A 72 1.98 -4.97 -11.78
C ILE A 72 0.55 -5.47 -11.97
N GLY A 73 -0.45 -4.59 -11.80
CA GLY A 73 -1.86 -4.95 -11.95
C GLY A 73 -2.41 -5.75 -10.76
N LEU A 74 -1.93 -5.46 -9.54
CA LEU A 74 -2.41 -6.05 -8.29
C LEU A 74 -2.34 -7.59 -8.25
N GLN A 75 -1.35 -8.20 -8.90
CA GLN A 75 -1.17 -9.66 -8.86
C GLN A 75 -1.13 -10.18 -7.43
N ASN A 76 -2.03 -11.11 -7.10
CA ASN A 76 -2.14 -11.72 -5.78
C ASN A 76 -2.91 -13.06 -5.84
N PRO A 77 -2.78 -13.93 -4.82
CA PRO A 77 -3.38 -15.25 -4.82
C PRO A 77 -4.89 -15.29 -4.52
N GLY A 78 -5.49 -14.14 -4.11
CA GLY A 78 -6.83 -14.12 -3.51
C GLY A 78 -6.83 -14.54 -2.05
N ILE A 79 -7.92 -14.24 -1.33
CA ILE A 79 -7.98 -14.45 0.12
C ILE A 79 -7.95 -15.93 0.52
N ASP A 80 -8.58 -16.81 -0.25
CA ASP A 80 -8.64 -18.25 0.07
C ASP A 80 -7.24 -18.87 0.11
N ALA A 81 -6.48 -18.68 -0.96
CA ALA A 81 -5.11 -19.16 -1.03
C ALA A 81 -4.21 -18.43 -0.04
N PHE A 82 -4.43 -17.12 0.19
CA PHE A 82 -3.65 -16.36 1.17
C PHE A 82 -3.76 -16.93 2.58
N ILE A 83 -4.94 -17.35 3.01
CA ILE A 83 -5.18 -17.92 4.34
C ILE A 83 -4.66 -19.36 4.42
N SER A 84 -4.92 -20.20 3.40
CA SER A 84 -4.73 -21.64 3.47
C SER A 84 -3.36 -22.15 3.00
N ASP A 85 -2.70 -21.45 2.07
CA ASP A 85 -1.42 -21.90 1.53
C ASP A 85 -0.26 -21.55 2.47
N PRO A 86 0.57 -22.54 2.85
CA PRO A 86 1.72 -22.37 3.73
C PRO A 86 2.72 -21.29 3.30
N SER A 87 2.68 -20.85 2.05
CA SER A 87 3.60 -19.83 1.50
C SER A 87 3.20 -18.39 1.83
N TYR A 88 1.99 -18.15 2.37
CA TYR A 88 1.46 -16.81 2.60
C TYR A 88 1.22 -16.52 4.10
N LEU A 89 -0.02 -16.42 4.55
CA LEU A 89 -0.33 -16.06 5.94
C LEU A 89 0.35 -16.98 6.96
N PRO A 90 0.34 -18.33 6.81
CA PRO A 90 1.04 -19.20 7.76
C PRO A 90 2.56 -18.95 7.77
N ARG A 91 3.16 -18.58 6.62
CA ARG A 91 4.58 -18.20 6.59
C ARG A 91 4.83 -16.88 7.28
N MET A 92 4.01 -15.87 7.03
CA MET A 92 4.14 -14.55 7.66
C MET A 92 4.03 -14.65 9.19
N SER A 93 3.12 -15.49 9.69
CA SER A 93 2.91 -15.69 11.14
C SER A 93 4.04 -16.44 11.82
N ALA A 94 4.92 -17.12 11.07
CA ALA A 94 6.08 -17.79 11.63
C ALA A 94 7.24 -16.84 11.97
N TYR A 95 7.24 -15.61 11.49
CA TYR A 95 8.24 -14.61 11.87
C TYR A 95 7.89 -13.97 13.22
N ASP A 96 8.90 -13.69 14.03
CA ASP A 96 8.74 -12.90 15.27
C ASP A 96 8.53 -11.41 14.95
N THR A 97 7.36 -11.10 14.35
CA THR A 97 6.96 -9.73 14.00
C THR A 97 5.45 -9.63 13.86
N ARG A 98 4.91 -8.41 13.77
CA ARG A 98 3.49 -8.20 13.56
C ARG A 98 3.10 -8.38 12.10
N VAL A 99 1.97 -9.04 11.87
CA VAL A 99 1.44 -9.31 10.53
C VAL A 99 0.34 -8.31 10.20
N VAL A 100 0.61 -7.45 9.22
CA VAL A 100 -0.35 -6.48 8.68
C VAL A 100 -0.77 -6.93 7.29
N VAL A 101 -2.05 -7.19 7.10
CA VAL A 101 -2.60 -7.63 5.80
C VAL A 101 -3.10 -6.42 5.04
N ASN A 102 -2.54 -6.18 3.85
CA ASN A 102 -3.02 -5.13 2.97
C ASN A 102 -4.16 -5.65 2.11
N LEU A 103 -5.31 -4.97 2.15
CA LEU A 103 -6.52 -5.32 1.40
C LEU A 103 -6.75 -4.40 0.22
N VAL A 104 -7.23 -4.97 -0.89
CA VAL A 104 -7.74 -4.25 -2.05
C VAL A 104 -9.02 -4.90 -2.57
N GLY A 105 -10.07 -4.11 -2.72
CA GLY A 105 -11.36 -4.53 -3.28
C GLY A 105 -11.87 -3.51 -4.31
N ASP A 106 -12.82 -3.94 -5.12
CA ASP A 106 -13.49 -3.10 -6.10
C ASP A 106 -14.81 -2.53 -5.53
N THR A 107 -15.33 -3.14 -4.44
CA THR A 107 -16.56 -2.71 -3.74
C THR A 107 -16.36 -2.72 -2.22
N VAL A 108 -17.22 -2.00 -1.49
CA VAL A 108 -17.24 -2.02 -0.02
C VAL A 108 -17.50 -3.45 0.50
N ASP A 109 -18.39 -4.18 -0.14
CA ASP A 109 -18.75 -5.54 0.26
C ASP A 109 -17.56 -6.51 0.18
N GLU A 110 -16.69 -6.36 -0.83
CA GLU A 110 -15.46 -7.16 -0.92
C GLU A 110 -14.51 -6.87 0.25
N TYR A 111 -14.34 -5.60 0.64
CA TYR A 111 -13.53 -5.25 1.80
C TYR A 111 -14.12 -5.80 3.09
N VAL A 112 -15.43 -5.70 3.27
CA VAL A 112 -16.14 -6.22 4.45
C VAL A 112 -16.00 -7.74 4.54
N GLU A 113 -16.22 -8.47 3.45
CA GLU A 113 -16.08 -9.92 3.43
C GLU A 113 -14.65 -10.36 3.79
N MET A 114 -13.63 -9.71 3.20
CA MET A 114 -12.24 -9.99 3.52
C MET A 114 -11.91 -9.65 4.98
N ALA A 115 -12.39 -8.52 5.49
CA ALA A 115 -12.17 -8.08 6.86
C ALA A 115 -12.75 -9.08 7.86
N ARG A 116 -13.99 -9.52 7.65
CA ARG A 116 -14.68 -10.51 8.50
C ARG A 116 -13.93 -11.84 8.54
N ARG A 117 -13.45 -12.32 7.39
CA ARG A 117 -12.67 -13.56 7.32
C ARG A 117 -11.35 -13.45 8.05
N LEU A 118 -10.65 -12.32 7.88
CA LEU A 118 -9.36 -12.08 8.54
C LEU A 118 -9.49 -11.75 10.04
N ASP A 119 -10.65 -11.29 10.49
CA ASP A 119 -10.90 -11.12 11.93
C ASP A 119 -10.93 -12.46 12.67
N SER A 120 -11.28 -13.55 11.98
CA SER A 120 -11.22 -14.92 12.55
C SER A 120 -9.80 -15.46 12.59
N GLU A 121 -8.83 -14.87 11.87
CA GLU A 121 -7.46 -15.37 11.78
C GLU A 121 -6.58 -14.76 12.89
N ALA A 122 -6.21 -15.57 13.87
CA ALA A 122 -5.37 -15.13 14.99
C ALA A 122 -3.96 -14.66 14.55
N ALA A 123 -3.52 -15.08 13.37
CA ALA A 123 -2.25 -14.71 12.77
C ALA A 123 -2.21 -13.26 12.22
N VAL A 124 -3.35 -12.59 12.11
CA VAL A 124 -3.45 -11.23 11.59
C VAL A 124 -3.47 -10.24 12.75
N ASP A 125 -2.55 -9.30 12.80
CA ASP A 125 -2.49 -8.27 13.86
C ASP A 125 -3.21 -6.98 13.45
N ALA A 126 -3.21 -6.63 12.15
CA ALA A 126 -3.83 -5.41 11.65
C ALA A 126 -4.21 -5.52 10.16
N LEU A 127 -5.09 -4.63 9.70
CA LEU A 127 -5.38 -4.43 8.27
C LEU A 127 -4.81 -3.10 7.79
N GLU A 128 -4.23 -3.09 6.57
CA GLU A 128 -3.95 -1.87 5.81
C GLU A 128 -4.93 -1.82 4.63
N LEU A 129 -5.85 -0.84 4.61
CA LEU A 129 -6.83 -0.68 3.54
C LEU A 129 -6.21 0.11 2.39
N ASN A 130 -6.02 -0.53 1.25
CA ASN A 130 -5.56 0.14 0.03
C ASN A 130 -6.73 0.84 -0.66
N ILE A 131 -7.05 2.05 -0.22
CA ILE A 131 -8.16 2.84 -0.77
C ILE A 131 -7.82 3.52 -2.10
N SER A 132 -6.60 3.31 -2.62
CA SER A 132 -6.06 3.99 -3.81
C SER A 132 -6.28 3.22 -5.11
N CYS A 133 -7.23 2.28 -5.16
CA CYS A 133 -7.39 1.43 -6.35
C CYS A 133 -8.14 2.18 -7.48
N PRO A 134 -7.44 2.62 -8.55
CA PRO A 134 -8.07 3.29 -9.68
C PRO A 134 -8.74 2.33 -10.68
N ASN A 135 -8.82 1.05 -10.36
CA ASN A 135 -9.22 -0.02 -11.28
C ASN A 135 -10.64 -0.54 -11.06
N CYS A 136 -11.55 0.25 -10.49
CA CYS A 136 -12.95 -0.16 -10.44
C CYS A 136 -13.55 -0.19 -11.87
N PRO A 137 -13.82 -1.38 -12.48
CA PRO A 137 -14.11 -1.50 -13.91
C PRO A 137 -15.47 -0.96 -14.34
N LEU A 138 -16.38 -0.65 -13.44
CA LEU A 138 -17.78 -0.34 -13.72
C LEU A 138 -18.31 0.83 -12.88
N GLY A 139 -17.68 2.02 -13.02
CA GLY A 139 -18.20 3.22 -12.35
C GLY A 139 -18.05 3.18 -10.83
N GLY A 140 -17.17 2.31 -10.32
CA GLY A 140 -16.82 2.24 -8.92
C GLY A 140 -16.13 3.52 -8.49
N MET A 141 -16.57 4.07 -7.38
CA MET A 141 -15.97 5.23 -6.74
C MET A 141 -14.53 4.91 -6.38
N GLU A 142 -13.58 5.74 -6.81
CA GLU A 142 -12.22 5.70 -6.25
C GLU A 142 -12.32 6.15 -4.79
N PHE A 143 -12.31 5.19 -3.86
CA PHE A 143 -12.48 5.47 -2.44
C PHE A 143 -11.52 6.54 -1.94
N GLY A 144 -10.28 6.51 -2.40
CA GLY A 144 -9.22 7.39 -1.91
C GLY A 144 -9.24 8.83 -2.44
N ILE A 145 -10.17 9.23 -3.31
CA ILE A 145 -10.29 10.60 -3.82
C ILE A 145 -11.55 11.31 -3.33
N ASP A 146 -12.50 10.58 -2.77
CA ASP A 146 -13.75 11.09 -2.21
C ASP A 146 -13.78 10.86 -0.70
N PRO A 147 -13.87 11.92 0.13
CA PRO A 147 -13.88 11.80 1.57
C PRO A 147 -15.04 10.97 2.11
N GLU A 148 -16.24 11.13 1.55
CA GLU A 148 -17.42 10.40 2.03
C GLU A 148 -17.37 8.91 1.68
N ALA A 149 -16.86 8.58 0.48
CA ALA A 149 -16.61 7.19 0.10
C ALA A 149 -15.54 6.55 0.99
N THR A 150 -14.46 7.29 1.30
CA THR A 150 -13.41 6.85 2.24
C THR A 150 -14.01 6.55 3.62
N ARG A 151 -14.78 7.48 4.18
CA ARG A 151 -15.40 7.33 5.50
C ARG A 151 -16.28 6.08 5.57
N ARG A 152 -17.21 5.94 4.60
CA ARG A 152 -18.12 4.78 4.53
C ARG A 152 -17.40 3.45 4.41
N LEU A 153 -16.35 3.38 3.60
CA LEU A 153 -15.56 2.16 3.47
C LEU A 153 -14.91 1.79 4.81
N VAL A 154 -14.24 2.75 5.46
CA VAL A 154 -13.53 2.50 6.72
C VAL A 154 -14.52 2.12 7.83
N GLU A 155 -15.68 2.79 7.92
CA GLU A 155 -16.76 2.43 8.86
C GLU A 155 -17.22 0.99 8.65
N ALA A 156 -17.55 0.62 7.41
CA ALA A 156 -18.02 -0.72 7.10
C ALA A 156 -16.98 -1.80 7.47
N VAL A 157 -15.70 -1.53 7.23
CA VAL A 157 -14.62 -2.44 7.65
C VAL A 157 -14.47 -2.46 9.16
N ARG A 158 -14.57 -1.30 9.84
CA ARG A 158 -14.47 -1.22 11.31
C ARG A 158 -15.56 -2.03 12.02
N GLU A 159 -16.76 -2.07 11.49
CA GLU A 159 -17.86 -2.89 12.02
C GLU A 159 -17.59 -4.40 11.93
N ASN A 160 -16.67 -4.82 11.07
CA ASN A 160 -16.38 -6.22 10.76
C ASN A 160 -14.93 -6.66 11.09
N PHE A 161 -14.13 -5.77 11.68
CA PHE A 161 -12.76 -6.07 12.10
C PHE A 161 -12.43 -5.39 13.42
N SER A 162 -12.05 -6.18 14.43
CA SER A 162 -11.91 -5.74 15.82
C SER A 162 -10.55 -5.11 16.15
N ARG A 163 -9.51 -5.40 15.35
CA ARG A 163 -8.11 -4.99 15.60
C ARG A 163 -7.76 -3.68 14.86
N THR A 164 -6.48 -3.33 14.81
CA THR A 164 -5.99 -2.08 14.20
C THR A 164 -6.28 -2.02 12.70
N ILE A 165 -6.86 -0.88 12.26
CA ILE A 165 -7.09 -0.53 10.85
C ILE A 165 -6.21 0.65 10.47
N ILE A 166 -5.43 0.47 9.40
CA ILE A 166 -4.58 1.49 8.79
C ILE A 166 -5.19 1.88 7.44
N ALA A 167 -5.48 3.15 7.21
CA ALA A 167 -5.93 3.60 5.89
C ALA A 167 -4.72 4.08 5.07
N LYS A 168 -4.46 3.44 3.91
CA LYS A 168 -3.36 3.81 3.03
C LYS A 168 -3.83 4.78 1.96
N LEU A 169 -3.39 6.04 2.11
CA LEU A 169 -3.84 7.15 1.30
C LEU A 169 -3.15 7.20 -0.07
N THR A 170 -3.87 7.75 -1.07
CA THR A 170 -3.30 8.06 -2.38
C THR A 170 -2.65 9.44 -2.37
N PRO A 171 -1.51 9.64 -3.04
CA PRO A 171 -0.95 10.98 -3.25
C PRO A 171 -1.56 11.70 -4.46
N ASN A 172 -2.46 11.05 -5.21
CA ASN A 172 -2.99 11.55 -6.49
C ASN A 172 -4.26 12.38 -6.30
N VAL A 173 -4.24 13.26 -5.31
CA VAL A 173 -5.29 14.21 -4.96
C VAL A 173 -4.69 15.60 -4.78
N THR A 174 -5.50 16.64 -4.92
CA THR A 174 -5.05 18.03 -4.70
C THR A 174 -4.70 18.28 -3.23
N ASP A 175 -5.50 17.71 -2.32
CA ASP A 175 -5.29 17.80 -0.87
C ASP A 175 -5.62 16.45 -0.24
N VAL A 176 -4.68 15.89 0.50
CA VAL A 176 -4.83 14.60 1.17
C VAL A 176 -5.53 14.73 2.52
N VAL A 177 -5.58 15.92 3.11
CA VAL A 177 -6.09 16.14 4.46
C VAL A 177 -7.58 15.81 4.60
N PRO A 178 -8.48 16.19 3.67
CA PRO A 178 -9.89 15.78 3.75
C PRO A 178 -10.07 14.26 3.75
N ILE A 179 -9.29 13.54 2.95
CA ILE A 179 -9.33 12.07 2.89
C ILE A 179 -8.82 11.46 4.20
N ALA A 180 -7.72 12.00 4.74
CA ALA A 180 -7.16 11.57 6.01
C ALA A 180 -8.16 11.71 7.17
N ARG A 181 -8.82 12.88 7.27
CA ARG A 181 -9.87 13.14 8.27
C ARG A 181 -11.08 12.23 8.10
N ALA A 182 -11.47 11.93 6.86
CA ALA A 182 -12.57 11.04 6.58
C ALA A 182 -12.24 9.58 6.99
N ALA A 183 -11.02 9.12 6.73
CA ALA A 183 -10.56 7.82 7.19
C ALA A 183 -10.54 7.72 8.74
N GLU A 184 -10.04 8.78 9.41
CA GLU A 184 -10.08 8.88 10.88
C GLU A 184 -11.51 8.86 11.41
N ALA A 185 -12.42 9.65 10.82
CA ALA A 185 -13.83 9.70 11.20
C ALA A 185 -14.56 8.36 10.98
N GLY A 186 -14.13 7.57 9.97
CA GLY A 186 -14.61 6.21 9.71
C GLY A 186 -14.06 5.15 10.68
N GLY A 187 -13.14 5.52 11.57
CA GLY A 187 -12.59 4.61 12.58
C GLY A 187 -11.24 3.97 12.23
N ALA A 188 -10.47 4.55 11.31
CA ALA A 188 -9.09 4.15 11.11
C ALA A 188 -8.24 4.57 12.31
N ASP A 189 -7.43 3.64 12.83
CA ASP A 189 -6.52 3.86 13.96
C ASP A 189 -5.23 4.56 13.55
N ALA A 190 -4.86 4.44 12.26
CA ALA A 190 -3.64 5.01 11.71
C ALA A 190 -3.78 5.28 10.20
N LEU A 191 -2.85 6.08 9.69
CA LEU A 191 -2.74 6.41 8.28
C LEU A 191 -1.37 5.97 7.73
N SER A 192 -1.38 5.36 6.55
CA SER A 192 -0.16 5.06 5.78
C SER A 192 -0.02 6.07 4.63
N LEU A 193 1.07 6.81 4.60
CA LEU A 193 1.37 7.83 3.59
C LEU A 193 2.65 7.44 2.84
N VAL A 194 2.59 7.25 1.54
CA VAL A 194 1.42 7.24 0.68
C VAL A 194 1.56 6.10 -0.32
N ASN A 195 0.52 5.82 -1.10
CA ASN A 195 0.58 4.89 -2.23
C ASN A 195 1.39 5.50 -3.38
N THR A 196 1.42 4.86 -4.54
CA THR A 196 2.22 5.26 -5.70
C THR A 196 1.70 6.52 -6.38
N TYR A 197 2.63 7.37 -6.85
CA TYR A 197 2.32 8.48 -7.75
C TYR A 197 2.02 7.96 -9.15
N VAL A 198 1.01 8.52 -9.81
CA VAL A 198 0.73 8.23 -11.22
C VAL A 198 1.79 8.90 -12.10
N ALA A 199 2.50 8.09 -12.91
CA ALA A 199 3.51 8.58 -13.82
C ALA A 199 3.60 7.72 -15.09
N MET A 200 4.26 8.24 -16.13
CA MET A 200 4.45 7.55 -17.40
C MET A 200 5.82 7.85 -17.97
N ALA A 201 6.51 6.80 -18.42
CA ALA A 201 7.69 6.93 -19.27
C ALA A 201 7.32 6.69 -20.73
N VAL A 202 7.62 7.65 -21.59
CA VAL A 202 7.38 7.55 -23.03
C VAL A 202 8.72 7.42 -23.75
N ASP A 203 8.83 6.45 -24.64
CA ASP A 203 9.87 6.44 -25.65
C ASP A 203 9.45 7.39 -26.79
N TRP A 204 9.98 8.61 -26.77
CA TRP A 204 9.60 9.64 -27.73
C TRP A 204 10.04 9.32 -29.16
N ARG A 205 11.11 8.51 -29.33
CA ARG A 205 11.56 8.06 -30.64
C ARG A 205 10.62 7.03 -31.24
N GLN A 206 10.16 6.08 -30.40
CA GLN A 206 9.23 5.02 -30.79
C GLN A 206 7.76 5.44 -30.62
N ARG A 207 7.49 6.61 -30.04
CA ARG A 207 6.15 7.16 -29.75
C ARG A 207 5.25 6.16 -29.02
N ARG A 208 5.81 5.43 -28.04
CA ARG A 208 5.07 4.43 -27.25
C ARG A 208 5.48 4.47 -25.78
N PRO A 209 4.60 4.03 -24.87
CA PRO A 209 4.96 3.82 -23.48
C PRO A 209 6.05 2.75 -23.35
N ARG A 210 6.91 2.91 -22.34
CA ARG A 210 8.00 1.96 -22.06
C ARG A 210 7.53 0.72 -21.26
N GLN A 211 6.32 0.77 -20.68
CA GLN A 211 5.73 -0.33 -19.95
C GLN A 211 4.57 -0.97 -20.71
N SER A 212 4.34 -2.27 -20.47
CA SER A 212 3.16 -2.97 -20.96
C SER A 212 1.94 -2.65 -20.10
N PHE A 213 0.78 -2.54 -20.74
CA PHE A 213 -0.51 -2.34 -20.09
C PHE A 213 -1.47 -3.47 -20.49
N SER A 214 -2.38 -3.83 -19.58
CA SER A 214 -3.42 -4.78 -19.93
C SER A 214 -4.30 -4.24 -21.07
N HIS A 215 -4.89 -5.14 -21.86
CA HIS A 215 -5.84 -4.77 -22.92
C HIS A 215 -7.06 -3.99 -22.39
N GLN A 216 -7.41 -4.14 -21.12
CA GLN A 216 -8.50 -3.38 -20.50
C GLN A 216 -8.13 -1.91 -20.27
N ALA A 217 -6.87 -1.61 -19.94
CA ALA A 217 -6.38 -0.23 -19.82
C ALA A 217 -6.33 0.48 -21.19
N LYS A 218 -6.15 -0.26 -22.30
CA LYS A 218 -6.15 0.30 -23.66
C LYS A 218 -7.53 0.75 -24.14
N ARG A 219 -8.61 0.19 -23.58
CA ARG A 219 -9.98 0.48 -24.04
C ARG A 219 -10.69 1.62 -23.32
N LYS A 220 -10.20 2.04 -22.18
CA LYS A 220 -10.72 3.19 -21.43
C LYS A 220 -9.54 4.11 -21.24
N ASN A 221 -9.67 5.40 -21.45
CA ASN A 221 -8.67 6.44 -21.16
C ASN A 221 -8.27 6.40 -19.68
N ALA A 222 -7.90 5.21 -19.19
CA ALA A 222 -7.56 4.95 -17.81
C ALA A 222 -6.25 5.68 -17.50
N PRO A 223 -6.20 6.41 -16.40
CA PRO A 223 -4.97 7.03 -15.92
C PRO A 223 -3.90 5.97 -15.74
N TRP A 224 -2.71 6.29 -16.14
CA TRP A 224 -1.53 5.44 -16.14
C TRP A 224 -1.10 5.13 -14.72
N GLN A 225 -1.02 3.85 -14.37
CA GLN A 225 -0.49 3.44 -13.08
C GLN A 225 1.02 3.48 -13.05
N SER A 226 1.52 3.98 -12.00
CA SER A 226 2.86 4.46 -11.79
C SER A 226 3.65 3.67 -10.78
N GLY A 227 4.90 3.97 -10.72
CA GLY A 227 5.86 3.40 -9.84
C GLY A 227 6.19 4.22 -8.61
N PHE A 228 6.92 3.58 -7.80
CA PHE A 228 7.57 4.13 -6.63
C PHE A 228 8.72 5.05 -7.09
N LEU A 229 8.67 6.33 -6.77
CA LEU A 229 9.80 7.23 -6.94
C LEU A 229 10.64 7.23 -5.66
N SER A 230 11.72 6.46 -5.61
CA SER A 230 12.73 6.64 -4.57
C SER A 230 13.72 7.73 -5.02
N ARG A 231 14.00 8.68 -4.16
CA ARG A 231 15.00 9.72 -4.43
C ARG A 231 16.41 9.14 -4.31
N SER A 232 17.10 8.92 -5.41
CA SER A 232 18.56 8.87 -5.40
C SER A 232 19.13 10.30 -5.25
N ARG A 233 20.26 10.44 -4.56
CA ARG A 233 20.92 11.73 -4.31
C ARG A 233 21.21 12.44 -5.63
N HIS A 234 20.75 13.67 -5.78
CA HIS A 234 21.20 14.56 -6.82
C HIS A 234 22.66 14.92 -6.59
N GLU A 235 23.51 14.59 -7.54
CA GLU A 235 24.74 15.33 -7.76
C GLU A 235 24.39 16.76 -8.16
N GLN A 236 25.04 17.72 -7.52
CA GLN A 236 24.74 19.14 -7.61
C GLN A 236 25.07 19.68 -9.01
N ASN A 237 24.10 20.19 -9.70
CA ASN A 237 24.32 21.13 -10.79
C ASN A 237 24.41 22.54 -10.19
N PRO A 238 25.51 23.30 -10.37
CA PRO A 238 25.77 24.56 -9.65
C PRO A 238 25.02 25.81 -10.15
N GLN A 239 24.07 25.68 -11.07
CA GLN A 239 23.40 26.83 -11.64
C GLN A 239 21.87 26.73 -11.54
N SER A 240 21.31 27.01 -10.37
CA SER A 240 19.94 27.51 -10.25
C SER A 240 19.79 28.35 -8.99
N ASN A 241 19.47 29.63 -9.17
CA ASN A 241 19.29 30.65 -8.17
C ASN A 241 18.11 30.34 -7.21
N GLY A 242 18.40 30.37 -5.91
CA GLY A 242 17.62 31.04 -4.88
C GLY A 242 16.24 30.49 -4.50
N TYR A 243 16.15 29.26 -3.91
CA TYR A 243 15.07 28.91 -2.97
C TYR A 243 15.67 28.21 -1.74
N PRO A 244 15.19 28.46 -0.51
CA PRO A 244 15.76 27.88 0.68
C PRO A 244 15.51 26.38 0.76
N ARG A 245 16.58 25.62 1.08
CA ARG A 245 16.57 24.16 1.22
C ARG A 245 15.81 23.76 2.49
N GLY A 246 14.60 23.27 2.34
CA GLY A 246 13.94 22.46 3.35
C GLY A 246 14.43 21.01 3.27
N ASN A 247 14.97 20.49 4.35
CA ASN A 247 15.32 19.08 4.48
C ASN A 247 14.04 18.22 4.49
N ALA A 248 13.54 17.84 3.34
CA ALA A 248 12.46 16.85 3.23
C ALA A 248 13.09 15.45 3.29
N ARG A 249 13.16 14.88 4.49
CA ARG A 249 13.34 13.44 4.64
C ARG A 249 12.01 12.78 4.25
N GLN A 250 12.02 11.96 3.22
CA GLN A 250 10.87 11.11 2.91
C GLN A 250 10.80 10.00 3.97
N PHE A 251 9.85 10.13 4.85
CA PHE A 251 9.42 9.04 5.70
C PHE A 251 8.25 8.34 5.00
N THR A 252 8.42 7.06 4.66
CA THR A 252 7.28 6.16 4.62
C THR A 252 6.95 5.91 6.09
N GLY A 253 6.16 6.81 6.67
CA GLY A 253 5.87 6.79 8.11
C GLY A 253 4.38 6.61 8.32
N CYS A 254 4.00 5.78 9.29
CA CYS A 254 2.68 5.82 9.88
C CYS A 254 2.62 6.98 10.87
N ILE A 255 1.61 7.84 10.75
CA ILE A 255 1.36 8.92 11.73
C ILE A 255 0.37 8.38 12.75
N HIS A 256 0.78 8.40 14.01
CA HIS A 256 -0.05 8.01 15.17
C HIS A 256 -0.82 9.23 15.69
N ARG A 257 -2.08 9.01 16.08
CA ARG A 257 -2.85 9.98 16.84
C ARG A 257 -2.30 10.04 18.28
N SER A 258 -1.72 11.14 18.69
CA SER A 258 -1.49 11.45 20.10
C SER A 258 -2.79 12.00 20.70
N GLN A 259 -3.27 11.37 21.76
CA GLN A 259 -4.29 11.94 22.64
C GLN A 259 -3.71 13.10 23.43
#